data_6b3b5ae3bc5091d2ee5209db630dd1ba
#
_entry.id   6b3b5ae3bc5091d2ee5209db630dd1ba
#
_cell.length_a   1.000
_cell.length_b   1.000
_cell.length_c   1.000
_cell.angle_alpha   90.00
_cell.angle_beta   90.00
_cell.angle_gamma   90.00
#
_symmetry.space_group_name_H-M   'P 1'
#
loop_
_entity.id
_entity.type
_entity.pdbx_description
1 polymer ?
#
loop_
_entity_poly.entity_id
_entity_poly.type
_entity_poly.pdbx_seq_one_letter_code
_entity_poly.pdbx_strand_id
1 'polypeptide(L)'
;AVYGEGTHSCAAHGTVYPGMRARADMERGEFAATCPVCGAAATPIATAEERPLEPISVYGWTKKQQEEQCQYVAKTFGMPVTMLRYFNVYGSRQSLKNPYTGVVSIFYSRILADQPIYIYERGTPGRDFVHISDVVRANLAALERDTAPGACINVGSGQRHSILDVAGTLAKVIGKQAKFEDRGEFRVGDIHFCYADQTRARQLLGIEPQVSLEAGLQEFVAWARNQESVDLYQKTVDELQRHGLFGKVGATP
;
A
#
# COMPACT_ATOMS: atom_id res chain seq x y z
N ALA A 1 -0.27 -2.43 -5.74
CA ALA A 1 -0.50 -3.88 -5.96
C ALA A 1 0.24 -4.39 -7.20
N VAL A 2 0.19 -3.66 -8.33
CA VAL A 2 0.76 -4.12 -9.62
C VAL A 2 2.29 -4.19 -9.63
N TYR A 3 2.96 -3.42 -8.81
CA TYR A 3 4.43 -3.37 -8.76
C TYR A 3 5.07 -4.53 -7.98
N GLY A 4 4.32 -5.24 -7.13
CA GLY A 4 4.93 -6.11 -6.13
C GLY A 4 5.73 -5.31 -5.10
N GLU A 5 6.94 -5.76 -4.75
CA GLU A 5 7.88 -4.94 -3.99
C GLU A 5 8.22 -3.67 -4.78
N GLY A 6 8.35 -2.52 -4.12
CA GLY A 6 8.67 -1.26 -4.77
C GLY A 6 10.07 -1.24 -5.40
N THR A 7 10.45 -0.10 -5.93
CA THR A 7 11.80 0.13 -6.46
C THR A 7 12.79 0.29 -5.31
N HIS A 8 13.99 -0.27 -5.48
CA HIS A 8 15.06 -0.19 -4.50
C HIS A 8 16.36 0.28 -5.16
N SER A 9 17.30 0.73 -4.34
CA SER A 9 18.66 1.07 -4.74
C SER A 9 19.65 0.13 -4.08
N CYS A 10 20.53 -0.45 -4.86
CA CYS A 10 21.70 -1.21 -4.40
C CYS A 10 22.96 -0.37 -4.59
N ALA A 11 23.85 -0.34 -3.60
CA ALA A 11 25.09 0.42 -3.68
C ALA A 11 25.99 0.01 -4.88
N ALA A 12 25.97 -1.29 -5.25
CA ALA A 12 26.79 -1.82 -6.34
C ALA A 12 26.07 -1.79 -7.71
N HIS A 13 24.74 -1.85 -7.75
CA HIS A 13 23.98 -2.05 -8.99
C HIS A 13 22.98 -0.93 -9.30
N GLY A 14 22.95 0.14 -8.50
CA GLY A 14 22.00 1.25 -8.69
C GLY A 14 20.55 0.80 -8.48
N THR A 15 19.66 1.20 -9.39
CA THR A 15 18.24 0.84 -9.33
C THR A 15 18.03 -0.65 -9.55
N VAL A 16 17.33 -1.29 -8.62
CA VAL A 16 17.01 -2.73 -8.66
C VAL A 16 15.54 -2.97 -8.33
N TYR A 17 15.02 -4.08 -8.79
CA TYR A 17 13.63 -4.49 -8.61
C TYR A 17 13.58 -5.84 -7.88
N PRO A 18 13.53 -5.84 -6.54
CA PRO A 18 13.41 -7.07 -5.78
C PRO A 18 12.10 -7.79 -6.12
N GLY A 19 12.17 -9.10 -6.23
CA GLY A 19 10.99 -9.96 -6.37
C GLY A 19 10.28 -10.24 -5.05
N MET A 20 9.39 -11.24 -5.06
CA MET A 20 8.72 -11.70 -3.85
C MET A 20 9.76 -12.27 -2.87
N ARG A 21 9.68 -11.86 -1.60
CA ARG A 21 10.55 -12.36 -0.53
C ARG A 21 10.27 -13.83 -0.25
N ALA A 22 11.34 -14.60 -0.08
CA ALA A 22 11.21 -16.03 0.20
C ALA A 22 10.65 -16.25 1.62
N ARG A 23 9.72 -17.21 1.74
CA ARG A 23 9.12 -17.57 3.03
C ARG A 23 10.18 -17.98 4.06
N ALA A 24 11.20 -18.74 3.64
CA ALA A 24 12.27 -19.18 4.50
C ALA A 24 13.09 -18.03 5.12
N ASP A 25 13.28 -16.92 4.39
CA ASP A 25 13.94 -15.71 4.91
C ASP A 25 13.07 -15.04 5.97
N MET A 26 11.78 -14.92 5.70
CA MET A 26 10.80 -14.34 6.64
C MET A 26 10.68 -15.17 7.92
N GLU A 27 10.75 -16.49 7.85
CA GLU A 27 10.78 -17.42 9.00
C GLU A 27 12.03 -17.25 9.86
N ARG A 28 13.16 -16.77 9.28
CA ARG A 28 14.35 -16.36 10.02
C ARG A 28 14.29 -14.93 10.56
N GLY A 29 13.21 -14.19 10.26
CA GLY A 29 13.05 -12.79 10.64
C GLY A 29 13.83 -11.82 9.73
N GLU A 30 14.23 -12.27 8.55
CA GLU A 30 14.91 -11.49 7.51
C GLU A 30 13.86 -10.90 6.57
N PHE A 31 13.37 -9.69 6.88
CA PHE A 31 12.28 -9.06 6.14
C PHE A 31 12.74 -8.07 5.06
N ALA A 32 14.00 -7.61 5.13
CA ALA A 32 14.52 -6.62 4.20
C ALA A 32 14.61 -7.17 2.76
N ALA A 33 14.25 -6.35 1.78
CA ALA A 33 14.46 -6.69 0.39
C ALA A 33 15.96 -6.70 0.07
N THR A 34 16.39 -7.67 -0.75
CA THR A 34 17.77 -7.82 -1.18
C THR A 34 17.91 -7.53 -2.67
N CYS A 35 19.10 -7.12 -3.07
CA CYS A 35 19.45 -6.95 -4.48
C CYS A 35 19.37 -8.30 -5.21
N PRO A 36 18.59 -8.42 -6.29
CA PRO A 36 18.47 -9.68 -7.03
C PRO A 36 19.76 -10.12 -7.76
N VAL A 37 20.75 -9.22 -7.84
CA VAL A 37 22.01 -9.50 -8.53
C VAL A 37 23.09 -9.98 -7.56
N CYS A 38 23.28 -9.32 -6.40
CA CYS A 38 24.38 -9.64 -5.47
C CYS A 38 23.91 -10.08 -4.07
N GLY A 39 22.60 -10.13 -3.80
CA GLY A 39 22.06 -10.50 -2.49
C GLY A 39 22.26 -9.47 -1.37
N ALA A 40 22.96 -8.36 -1.60
CA ALA A 40 23.14 -7.32 -0.59
C ALA A 40 21.83 -6.61 -0.26
N ALA A 41 21.71 -6.05 0.95
CA ALA A 41 20.57 -5.24 1.34
C ALA A 41 20.33 -4.10 0.34
N ALA A 42 19.07 -3.89 -0.04
CA ALA A 42 18.66 -2.84 -0.95
C ALA A 42 17.77 -1.82 -0.24
N THR A 43 18.01 -0.53 -0.49
CA THR A 43 17.26 0.57 0.14
C THR A 43 16.05 0.94 -0.71
N PRO A 44 14.84 1.03 -0.15
CA PRO A 44 13.65 1.42 -0.91
C PRO A 44 13.75 2.88 -1.39
N ILE A 45 13.39 3.10 -2.65
CA ILE A 45 13.26 4.41 -3.29
C ILE A 45 11.89 4.57 -3.93
N ALA A 46 11.52 5.79 -4.32
CA ALA A 46 10.24 6.06 -4.97
C ALA A 46 10.07 5.20 -6.23
N THR A 47 8.88 4.66 -6.43
CA THR A 47 8.56 3.75 -7.53
C THR A 47 7.92 4.55 -8.67
N ALA A 48 8.65 4.68 -9.77
CA ALA A 48 8.17 5.29 -11.00
C ALA A 48 7.35 4.30 -11.85
N GLU A 49 6.59 4.81 -12.81
CA GLU A 49 5.68 4.02 -13.63
C GLU A 49 6.39 3.10 -14.63
N GLU A 50 7.67 3.37 -14.91
CA GLU A 50 8.54 2.55 -15.77
C GLU A 50 8.97 1.23 -15.11
N ARG A 51 8.79 1.10 -13.78
CA ARG A 51 9.09 -0.15 -13.10
C ARG A 51 8.29 -1.31 -13.73
N PRO A 52 8.91 -2.44 -14.06
CA PRO A 52 8.22 -3.63 -14.52
C PRO A 52 7.11 -4.06 -13.54
N LEU A 53 5.96 -4.46 -14.06
CA LEU A 53 4.84 -4.91 -13.24
C LEU A 53 5.03 -6.38 -12.86
N GLU A 54 5.30 -6.62 -11.59
CA GLU A 54 5.55 -7.95 -11.02
C GLU A 54 4.64 -8.20 -9.80
N PRO A 55 3.32 -8.39 -10.03
CA PRO A 55 2.38 -8.61 -8.94
C PRO A 55 2.72 -9.88 -8.15
N ILE A 56 2.67 -9.78 -6.83
CA ILE A 56 2.92 -10.90 -5.91
C ILE A 56 1.64 -11.46 -5.26
N SER A 57 0.48 -11.09 -5.79
CA SER A 57 -0.83 -11.58 -5.32
C SER A 57 -1.81 -11.73 -6.49
N VAL A 58 -2.79 -12.60 -6.33
CA VAL A 58 -3.89 -12.77 -7.33
C VAL A 58 -4.57 -11.43 -7.61
N TYR A 59 -4.86 -10.64 -6.57
CA TYR A 59 -5.42 -9.30 -6.74
C TYR A 59 -4.52 -8.39 -7.58
N GLY A 60 -3.22 -8.37 -7.32
CA GLY A 60 -2.27 -7.60 -8.11
C GLY A 60 -2.25 -8.03 -9.58
N TRP A 61 -2.32 -9.32 -9.84
CA TRP A 61 -2.41 -9.88 -11.20
C TRP A 61 -3.68 -9.45 -11.92
N THR A 62 -4.84 -9.47 -11.27
CA THR A 62 -6.10 -8.98 -11.90
C THR A 62 -5.99 -7.50 -12.25
N LYS A 63 -5.33 -6.69 -11.42
CA LYS A 63 -5.12 -5.26 -11.72
C LYS A 63 -4.14 -5.02 -12.87
N LYS A 64 -3.09 -5.83 -12.98
CA LYS A 64 -2.19 -5.80 -14.14
C LYS A 64 -2.94 -6.15 -15.43
N GLN A 65 -3.74 -7.22 -15.43
CA GLN A 65 -4.54 -7.62 -16.58
C GLN A 65 -5.54 -6.53 -17.03
N GLN A 66 -6.20 -5.86 -16.06
CA GLN A 66 -7.08 -4.72 -16.37
C GLN A 66 -6.33 -3.59 -17.07
N GLU A 67 -5.12 -3.28 -16.61
CA GLU A 67 -4.28 -2.27 -17.25
C GLU A 67 -3.88 -2.66 -18.68
N GLU A 68 -3.42 -3.90 -18.88
CA GLU A 68 -3.06 -4.43 -20.20
C GLU A 68 -4.25 -4.42 -21.18
N GLN A 69 -5.46 -4.76 -20.71
CA GLN A 69 -6.70 -4.67 -21.48
C GLN A 69 -7.03 -3.22 -21.85
N CYS A 70 -6.91 -2.28 -20.92
CA CYS A 70 -7.11 -0.86 -21.19
C CYS A 70 -6.12 -0.33 -22.22
N GLN A 71 -4.85 -0.72 -22.14
CA GLN A 71 -3.83 -0.35 -23.12
C GLN A 71 -4.14 -0.92 -24.51
N TYR A 72 -4.59 -2.17 -24.57
CA TYR A 72 -5.01 -2.79 -25.82
C TYR A 72 -6.18 -2.03 -26.48
N VAL A 73 -7.21 -1.68 -25.69
CA VAL A 73 -8.37 -0.91 -26.16
C VAL A 73 -7.95 0.47 -26.64
N ALA A 74 -7.13 1.18 -25.85
CA ALA A 74 -6.61 2.49 -26.23
C ALA A 74 -5.89 2.44 -27.59
N LYS A 75 -5.00 1.45 -27.77
CA LYS A 75 -4.19 1.31 -28.97
C LYS A 75 -5.01 0.84 -30.18
N THR A 76 -5.92 -0.13 -29.99
CA THR A 76 -6.65 -0.77 -31.10
C THR A 76 -7.79 0.08 -31.63
N PHE A 77 -8.49 0.79 -30.72
CA PHE A 77 -9.69 1.55 -31.06
C PHE A 77 -9.49 3.07 -31.02
N GLY A 78 -8.26 3.53 -30.74
CA GLY A 78 -7.96 4.97 -30.63
C GLY A 78 -8.69 5.66 -29.48
N MET A 79 -9.11 4.92 -28.45
CA MET A 79 -9.82 5.49 -27.31
C MET A 79 -8.86 6.22 -26.38
N PRO A 80 -9.18 7.44 -25.92
CA PRO A 80 -8.39 8.13 -24.92
C PRO A 80 -8.59 7.46 -23.53
N VAL A 81 -7.62 6.66 -23.11
CA VAL A 81 -7.64 5.96 -21.82
C VAL A 81 -6.45 6.40 -21.00
N THR A 82 -6.68 6.83 -19.76
CA THR A 82 -5.66 7.09 -18.76
C THR A 82 -5.81 6.11 -17.60
N MET A 83 -4.73 5.42 -17.22
CA MET A 83 -4.73 4.44 -16.15
C MET A 83 -4.10 5.03 -14.89
N LEU A 84 -4.88 5.13 -13.82
CA LEU A 84 -4.42 5.65 -12.54
C LEU A 84 -4.06 4.51 -11.59
N ARG A 85 -2.80 4.43 -11.17
CA ARG A 85 -2.29 3.44 -10.22
C ARG A 85 -2.37 3.99 -8.80
N TYR A 86 -3.48 3.70 -8.12
CA TYR A 86 -3.66 4.15 -6.73
C TYR A 86 -2.78 3.37 -5.77
N PHE A 87 -2.13 4.10 -4.86
CA PHE A 87 -1.47 3.52 -3.70
C PHE A 87 -2.48 3.24 -2.57
N ASN A 88 -2.13 3.34 -1.31
CA ASN A 88 -3.04 3.01 -0.22
C ASN A 88 -4.03 4.16 0.02
N VAL A 89 -5.18 4.11 -0.63
CA VAL A 89 -6.23 5.13 -0.48
C VAL A 89 -6.90 4.99 0.88
N TYR A 90 -7.08 6.12 1.57
CA TYR A 90 -7.84 6.22 2.81
C TYR A 90 -8.64 7.52 2.86
N GLY A 91 -9.66 7.58 3.72
CA GLY A 91 -10.46 8.78 3.94
C GLY A 91 -11.89 8.49 4.33
N SER A 92 -12.69 9.54 4.41
CA SER A 92 -14.12 9.49 4.72
C SER A 92 -14.88 8.60 3.74
N ARG A 93 -15.94 7.94 4.21
CA ARG A 93 -16.79 6.99 3.47
C ARG A 93 -16.11 5.65 3.13
N GLN A 94 -14.91 5.39 3.65
CA GLN A 94 -14.30 4.07 3.60
C GLN A 94 -15.14 3.09 4.43
N SER A 95 -15.32 1.85 3.95
CA SER A 95 -16.06 0.83 4.71
C SER A 95 -15.33 0.48 6.02
N LEU A 96 -16.04 0.59 7.15
CA LEU A 96 -15.54 0.19 8.48
C LEU A 96 -15.98 -1.23 8.86
N LYS A 97 -16.73 -1.93 7.99
CA LYS A 97 -17.28 -3.28 8.23
C LYS A 97 -16.73 -4.33 7.27
N ASN A 98 -15.77 -3.98 6.41
CA ASN A 98 -15.18 -4.91 5.46
C ASN A 98 -13.77 -5.31 5.94
N PRO A 99 -13.50 -6.60 6.22
CA PRO A 99 -12.21 -7.07 6.72
C PRO A 99 -11.06 -6.89 5.71
N TYR A 100 -11.40 -6.67 4.44
CA TYR A 100 -10.43 -6.42 3.36
C TYR A 100 -10.20 -4.93 3.08
N THR A 101 -10.88 -4.03 3.78
CA THR A 101 -10.59 -2.59 3.71
C THR A 101 -9.26 -2.27 4.37
N GLY A 102 -8.69 -1.14 3.96
CA GLY A 102 -7.34 -0.74 4.33
C GLY A 102 -7.08 -0.72 5.83
N VAL A 103 -5.83 -0.85 6.18
CA VAL A 103 -5.31 -0.95 7.55
C VAL A 103 -5.80 0.15 8.50
N VAL A 104 -6.09 1.36 7.99
CA VAL A 104 -6.61 2.50 8.77
C VAL A 104 -7.94 2.15 9.47
N SER A 105 -8.87 1.50 8.78
CA SER A 105 -10.16 1.08 9.38
C SER A 105 -9.98 0.02 10.47
N ILE A 106 -9.06 -0.94 10.24
CA ILE A 106 -8.74 -1.97 11.22
C ILE A 106 -8.14 -1.34 12.48
N PHE A 107 -7.18 -0.44 12.32
CA PHE A 107 -6.56 0.23 13.46
C PHE A 107 -7.55 1.12 14.21
N TYR A 108 -8.42 1.83 13.49
CA TYR A 108 -9.46 2.64 14.09
C TYR A 108 -10.38 1.82 15.01
N SER A 109 -10.92 0.71 14.53
CA SER A 109 -11.81 -0.14 15.32
C SER A 109 -11.10 -0.74 16.54
N ARG A 110 -9.85 -1.18 16.38
CA ARG A 110 -9.07 -1.75 17.48
C ARG A 110 -8.69 -0.74 18.54
N ILE A 111 -8.25 0.47 18.14
CA ILE A 111 -7.94 1.56 19.09
C ILE A 111 -9.19 1.97 19.87
N LEU A 112 -10.35 2.09 19.23
CA LEU A 112 -11.60 2.40 19.91
C LEU A 112 -11.99 1.33 20.94
N ALA A 113 -11.79 0.07 20.60
CA ALA A 113 -12.10 -1.07 21.47
C ALA A 113 -11.00 -1.35 22.52
N ASP A 114 -9.98 -0.51 22.64
CA ASP A 114 -8.79 -0.67 23.51
C ASP A 114 -8.04 -2.01 23.28
N GLN A 115 -8.18 -2.59 22.08
CA GLN A 115 -7.52 -3.82 21.67
C GLN A 115 -6.11 -3.54 21.13
N PRO A 116 -5.15 -4.45 21.32
CA PRO A 116 -3.81 -4.29 20.78
C PRO A 116 -3.80 -4.35 19.25
N ILE A 117 -2.97 -3.52 18.63
CA ILE A 117 -2.64 -3.60 17.21
C ILE A 117 -1.52 -4.62 17.06
N TYR A 118 -1.79 -5.69 16.33
CA TYR A 118 -0.78 -6.70 16.03
C TYR A 118 0.13 -6.21 14.91
N ILE A 119 1.41 -6.27 15.19
CA ILE A 119 2.45 -5.79 14.30
C ILE A 119 3.05 -6.97 13.56
N TYR A 120 3.08 -6.90 12.24
CA TYR A 120 3.79 -7.84 11.39
C TYR A 120 5.18 -7.30 11.05
N GLU A 121 6.15 -8.20 10.86
CA GLU A 121 7.49 -7.87 10.41
C GLU A 121 8.11 -6.72 11.24
N ARG A 122 7.93 -6.77 12.57
CA ARG A 122 8.42 -5.74 13.53
C ARG A 122 7.90 -4.32 13.26
N GLY A 123 6.81 -4.18 12.51
CA GLY A 123 6.22 -2.89 12.14
C GLY A 123 6.99 -2.11 11.07
N THR A 124 7.99 -2.73 10.46
CA THR A 124 8.85 -2.09 9.46
C THR A 124 8.23 -1.90 8.07
N PRO A 125 7.20 -2.67 7.62
CA PRO A 125 6.60 -2.45 6.31
C PRO A 125 6.15 -1.00 6.11
N GLY A 126 6.52 -0.43 4.98
CA GLY A 126 6.20 0.96 4.62
C GLY A 126 5.30 1.03 3.39
N ARG A 127 4.32 1.91 3.45
CA ARG A 127 3.35 2.17 2.38
C ARG A 127 3.21 3.66 2.13
N ASP A 128 2.70 3.98 0.97
CA ASP A 128 2.25 5.31 0.60
C ASP A 128 0.75 5.40 0.85
N PHE A 129 0.35 6.28 1.76
CA PHE A 129 -1.06 6.53 2.08
C PHE A 129 -1.51 7.82 1.44
N VAL A 130 -2.45 7.73 0.52
CA VAL A 130 -3.00 8.87 -0.23
C VAL A 130 -4.44 9.14 0.22
N HIS A 131 -4.74 10.40 0.53
CA HIS A 131 -6.08 10.79 0.95
C HIS A 131 -7.07 10.77 -0.22
N ILE A 132 -8.31 10.39 0.05
CA ILE A 132 -9.36 10.26 -0.98
C ILE A 132 -9.57 11.54 -1.78
N SER A 133 -9.42 12.74 -1.20
CA SER A 133 -9.57 13.99 -1.94
C SER A 133 -8.46 14.19 -2.99
N ASP A 134 -7.23 13.72 -2.71
CA ASP A 134 -6.13 13.74 -3.68
C ASP A 134 -6.40 12.78 -4.84
N VAL A 135 -6.98 11.62 -4.53
CA VAL A 135 -7.42 10.65 -5.55
C VAL A 135 -8.53 11.23 -6.42
N VAL A 136 -9.52 11.90 -5.82
CA VAL A 136 -10.60 12.58 -6.57
C VAL A 136 -10.02 13.65 -7.50
N ARG A 137 -9.09 14.49 -7.02
CA ARG A 137 -8.43 15.49 -7.87
C ARG A 137 -7.67 14.85 -9.04
N ALA A 138 -7.00 13.72 -8.78
CA ALA A 138 -6.30 12.99 -9.85
C ALA A 138 -7.27 12.47 -10.93
N ASN A 139 -8.45 11.95 -10.52
CA ASN A 139 -9.48 11.50 -11.45
C ASN A 139 -10.04 12.66 -12.28
N LEU A 140 -10.38 13.77 -11.64
CA LEU A 140 -10.89 14.96 -12.35
C LEU A 140 -9.85 15.51 -13.33
N ALA A 141 -8.60 15.65 -12.89
CA ALA A 141 -7.53 16.09 -13.77
C ALA A 141 -7.28 15.15 -14.95
N ALA A 142 -7.37 13.83 -14.75
CA ALA A 142 -7.23 12.84 -15.82
C ALA A 142 -8.41 12.88 -16.81
N LEU A 143 -9.60 13.27 -16.36
CA LEU A 143 -10.79 13.42 -17.20
C LEU A 143 -10.76 14.72 -18.02
N GLU A 144 -10.26 15.81 -17.42
CA GLU A 144 -10.30 17.16 -17.99
C GLU A 144 -9.08 17.47 -18.88
N ARG A 145 -7.97 16.77 -18.66
CA ARG A 145 -6.71 17.04 -19.39
C ARG A 145 -6.55 16.07 -20.56
N ASP A 146 -6.05 16.60 -21.65
CA ASP A 146 -5.63 15.79 -22.78
C ASP A 146 -4.26 15.14 -22.46
N THR A 147 -4.32 14.03 -21.75
CA THR A 147 -3.14 13.20 -21.47
C THR A 147 -2.86 12.29 -22.66
N ALA A 148 -1.60 11.88 -22.82
CA ALA A 148 -1.25 10.93 -23.88
C ALA A 148 -2.08 9.63 -23.71
N PRO A 149 -2.82 9.19 -24.75
CA PRO A 149 -3.62 7.96 -24.69
C PRO A 149 -2.76 6.76 -24.25
N GLY A 150 -3.27 5.98 -23.29
CA GLY A 150 -2.56 4.84 -22.72
C GLY A 150 -1.57 5.21 -21.61
N ALA A 151 -1.53 6.45 -21.14
CA ALA A 151 -0.67 6.85 -20.04
C ALA A 151 -1.04 6.14 -18.72
N CYS A 152 -0.02 5.58 -18.05
CA CYS A 152 -0.14 5.10 -16.68
C CYS A 152 0.41 6.16 -15.73
N ILE A 153 -0.30 6.48 -14.66
CA ILE A 153 0.07 7.55 -13.74
C ILE A 153 -0.12 7.08 -12.30
N ASN A 154 0.93 7.20 -11.49
CA ASN A 154 0.86 6.93 -10.06
C ASN A 154 0.03 8.00 -9.34
N VAL A 155 -0.83 7.56 -8.43
CA VAL A 155 -1.59 8.42 -7.53
C VAL A 155 -1.31 7.98 -6.10
N GLY A 156 -0.37 8.66 -5.47
CA GLY A 156 0.10 8.45 -4.10
C GLY A 156 0.37 9.77 -3.41
N SER A 157 0.89 9.73 -2.20
CA SER A 157 1.40 10.91 -1.49
C SER A 157 2.86 11.21 -1.82
N GLY A 158 3.58 10.23 -2.37
CA GLY A 158 5.03 10.29 -2.52
C GLY A 158 5.79 10.15 -1.20
N GLN A 159 5.09 9.88 -0.10
CA GLN A 159 5.67 9.72 1.22
C GLN A 159 5.55 8.29 1.72
N ARG A 160 6.61 7.81 2.32
CA ARG A 160 6.65 6.50 2.95
C ARG A 160 6.28 6.62 4.42
N HIS A 161 5.24 5.94 4.84
CA HIS A 161 4.87 5.79 6.24
C HIS A 161 4.98 4.33 6.66
N SER A 162 5.61 4.06 7.79
CA SER A 162 5.54 2.72 8.39
C SER A 162 4.14 2.44 8.92
N ILE A 163 3.81 1.19 9.10
CA ILE A 163 2.55 0.79 9.74
C ILE A 163 2.44 1.35 11.16
N LEU A 164 3.58 1.43 11.87
CA LEU A 164 3.66 2.04 13.21
C LEU A 164 3.36 3.53 13.18
N ASP A 165 3.91 4.28 12.20
CA ASP A 165 3.65 5.72 12.04
C ASP A 165 2.16 6.00 11.84
N VAL A 166 1.51 5.20 10.99
CA VAL A 166 0.08 5.34 10.72
C VAL A 166 -0.75 5.05 11.97
N ALA A 167 -0.47 3.96 12.67
CA ALA A 167 -1.18 3.59 13.87
C ALA A 167 -0.97 4.59 15.02
N GLY A 168 0.27 5.06 15.20
CA GLY A 168 0.61 6.07 16.21
C GLY A 168 -0.08 7.42 15.94
N THR A 169 -0.04 7.88 14.68
CA THR A 169 -0.72 9.12 14.27
C THR A 169 -2.23 9.00 14.46
N LEU A 170 -2.82 7.87 14.08
CA LEU A 170 -4.25 7.63 14.24
C LEU A 170 -4.65 7.62 15.73
N ALA A 171 -3.89 6.97 16.59
CA ALA A 171 -4.13 6.95 18.03
C ALA A 171 -4.08 8.37 18.65
N LYS A 172 -3.08 9.17 18.27
CA LYS A 172 -2.96 10.57 18.64
C LYS A 172 -4.21 11.37 18.24
N VAL A 173 -4.68 11.20 17.00
CA VAL A 173 -5.87 11.89 16.48
C VAL A 173 -7.15 11.45 17.21
N ILE A 174 -7.27 10.18 17.56
CA ILE A 174 -8.41 9.66 18.34
C ILE A 174 -8.38 10.20 19.78
N GLY A 175 -7.20 10.52 20.31
CA GLY A 175 -6.98 10.91 21.72
C GLY A 175 -6.79 9.70 22.64
N LYS A 176 -6.30 8.57 22.10
CA LYS A 176 -6.00 7.33 22.84
C LYS A 176 -4.55 6.91 22.65
N GLN A 177 -4.07 6.01 23.49
CA GLN A 177 -2.78 5.34 23.31
C GLN A 177 -2.99 4.06 22.50
N ALA A 178 -2.19 3.88 21.44
CA ALA A 178 -2.14 2.61 20.72
C ALA A 178 -1.33 1.59 21.55
N LYS A 179 -1.88 0.39 21.70
CA LYS A 179 -1.18 -0.76 22.26
C LYS A 179 -0.64 -1.59 21.09
N PHE A 180 0.66 -1.82 21.07
CA PHE A 180 1.28 -2.61 20.00
C PHE A 180 1.72 -3.96 20.56
N GLU A 181 1.50 -5.02 19.79
CA GLU A 181 1.94 -6.37 20.11
C GLU A 181 2.63 -7.00 18.90
N ASP A 182 3.94 -7.25 19.02
CA ASP A 182 4.71 -8.00 18.02
C ASP A 182 4.70 -9.49 18.41
N ARG A 183 4.10 -10.30 17.55
CA ARG A 183 4.02 -11.75 17.72
C ARG A 183 5.02 -12.51 16.87
N GLY A 184 5.91 -11.79 16.18
CA GLY A 184 6.81 -12.37 15.19
C GLY A 184 6.09 -12.89 13.94
N GLU A 185 4.90 -12.36 13.66
CA GLU A 185 4.04 -12.81 12.56
C GLU A 185 4.36 -12.06 11.26
N PHE A 186 4.11 -12.72 10.13
CA PHE A 186 4.24 -12.12 8.80
C PHE A 186 3.21 -12.71 7.82
N ARG A 187 3.01 -12.02 6.69
CA ARG A 187 2.15 -12.49 5.59
C ARG A 187 3.00 -12.79 4.37
N VAL A 188 2.86 -14.01 3.84
CA VAL A 188 3.49 -14.38 2.57
C VAL A 188 2.82 -13.62 1.43
N GLY A 189 3.61 -13.02 0.55
CA GLY A 189 3.11 -12.20 -0.55
C GLY A 189 2.66 -10.79 -0.15
N ASP A 190 2.94 -10.35 1.10
CA ASP A 190 2.78 -8.94 1.45
C ASP A 190 3.99 -8.14 0.97
N ILE A 191 3.77 -6.90 0.58
CA ILE A 191 4.81 -5.97 0.12
C ILE A 191 5.52 -5.39 1.34
N HIS A 192 6.87 -5.34 1.33
CA HIS A 192 7.59 -4.69 2.44
C HIS A 192 7.63 -3.17 2.25
N PHE A 193 8.03 -2.68 1.06
CA PHE A 193 8.03 -1.25 0.75
C PHE A 193 7.51 -0.98 -0.66
N CYS A 194 6.59 -0.03 -0.78
CA CYS A 194 6.24 0.58 -2.05
C CYS A 194 5.63 1.96 -1.82
N TYR A 195 6.22 3.01 -2.41
CA TYR A 195 5.69 4.37 -2.40
C TYR A 195 5.91 5.03 -3.77
N ALA A 196 5.05 5.99 -4.11
CA ALA A 196 4.97 6.55 -5.45
C ALA A 196 6.07 7.56 -5.76
N ASP A 197 6.63 7.51 -6.97
CA ASP A 197 7.17 8.69 -7.62
C ASP A 197 6.00 9.51 -8.19
N GLN A 198 5.99 10.82 -7.92
CA GLN A 198 4.93 11.74 -8.32
C GLN A 198 5.28 12.57 -9.56
N THR A 199 6.42 12.31 -10.19
CA THR A 199 6.92 13.12 -11.30
C THR A 199 5.94 13.14 -12.47
N ARG A 200 5.42 12.00 -12.86
CA ARG A 200 4.47 11.88 -13.97
C ARG A 200 3.11 12.52 -13.64
N ALA A 201 2.61 12.37 -12.42
CA ALA A 201 1.39 13.06 -11.99
C ALA A 201 1.50 14.58 -12.08
N ARG A 202 2.64 15.15 -11.66
CA ARG A 202 2.91 16.58 -11.82
C ARG A 202 2.95 17.00 -13.30
N GLN A 203 3.68 16.25 -14.11
CA GLN A 203 3.91 16.61 -15.52
C GLN A 203 2.63 16.50 -16.37
N LEU A 204 1.87 15.41 -16.22
CA LEU A 204 0.72 15.14 -17.08
C LEU A 204 -0.59 15.67 -16.50
N LEU A 205 -0.78 15.59 -15.19
CA LEU A 205 -2.01 16.02 -14.54
C LEU A 205 -1.88 17.38 -13.84
N GLY A 206 -0.66 17.90 -13.66
CA GLY A 206 -0.40 19.14 -12.94
C GLY A 206 -0.89 19.11 -11.50
N ILE A 207 -0.89 17.92 -10.88
CA ILE A 207 -1.35 17.74 -9.51
C ILE A 207 -0.20 17.34 -8.60
N GLU A 208 -0.35 17.71 -7.34
CA GLU A 208 0.49 17.27 -6.22
C GLU A 208 -0.41 16.86 -5.05
N PRO A 209 0.02 15.89 -4.22
CA PRO A 209 -0.67 15.57 -2.98
C PRO A 209 -0.75 16.81 -2.08
N GLN A 210 -1.94 17.09 -1.54
CA GLN A 210 -2.16 18.27 -0.71
C GLN A 210 -2.49 17.91 0.75
N VAL A 211 -2.91 16.67 1.00
CA VAL A 211 -3.36 16.25 2.31
C VAL A 211 -2.26 15.46 3.00
N SER A 212 -1.74 15.98 4.11
CA SER A 212 -0.82 15.22 4.96
C SER A 212 -1.52 14.03 5.63
N LEU A 213 -0.75 13.01 6.04
CA LEU A 213 -1.30 11.85 6.75
C LEU A 213 -2.10 12.27 7.99
N GLU A 214 -1.56 13.20 8.81
CA GLU A 214 -2.22 13.65 10.04
C GLU A 214 -3.55 14.38 9.73
N ALA A 215 -3.56 15.31 8.79
CA ALA A 215 -4.77 16.03 8.40
C ALA A 215 -5.85 15.10 7.84
N GLY A 216 -5.48 14.16 6.97
CA GLY A 216 -6.41 13.20 6.41
C GLY A 216 -6.95 12.21 7.46
N LEU A 217 -6.14 11.81 8.45
CA LEU A 217 -6.60 10.99 9.57
C LEU A 217 -7.54 11.77 10.50
N GLN A 218 -7.33 13.08 10.69
CA GLN A 218 -8.26 13.94 11.44
C GLN A 218 -9.65 13.98 10.76
N GLU A 219 -9.69 14.18 9.45
CA GLU A 219 -10.93 14.13 8.68
C GLU A 219 -11.60 12.76 8.74
N PHE A 220 -10.83 11.69 8.54
CA PHE A 220 -11.30 10.32 8.65
C PHE A 220 -11.94 10.03 10.02
N VAL A 221 -11.25 10.38 11.12
CA VAL A 221 -11.75 10.16 12.49
C VAL A 221 -13.00 10.99 12.77
N ALA A 222 -13.05 12.25 12.34
CA ALA A 222 -14.22 13.10 12.49
C ALA A 222 -15.48 12.48 11.83
N TRP A 223 -15.32 11.91 10.65
CA TRP A 223 -16.38 11.19 9.96
C TRP A 223 -16.70 9.84 10.63
N ALA A 224 -15.67 9.04 10.97
CA ALA A 224 -15.81 7.68 11.47
C ALA A 224 -16.48 7.60 12.85
N ARG A 225 -16.39 8.66 13.68
CA ARG A 225 -17.06 8.74 14.99
C ARG A 225 -18.57 8.57 14.92
N ASN A 226 -19.18 8.89 13.79
CA ASN A 226 -20.63 8.78 13.55
C ASN A 226 -20.99 7.51 12.76
N GLN A 227 -20.06 6.58 12.62
CA GLN A 227 -20.27 5.34 11.87
C GLN A 227 -20.13 4.12 12.79
N GLU A 228 -20.85 3.07 12.47
CA GLU A 228 -20.65 1.78 13.11
C GLU A 228 -19.35 1.15 12.60
N SER A 229 -18.46 0.77 13.50
CA SER A 229 -17.24 0.03 13.21
C SER A 229 -17.29 -1.35 13.86
N VAL A 230 -16.72 -2.35 13.17
CA VAL A 230 -16.63 -3.73 13.66
C VAL A 230 -15.19 -4.20 13.52
N ASP A 231 -14.61 -4.72 14.61
CA ASP A 231 -13.30 -5.37 14.54
C ASP A 231 -13.45 -6.75 13.91
N LEU A 232 -13.01 -6.88 12.67
CA LEU A 232 -13.00 -8.14 11.91
C LEU A 232 -11.58 -8.71 11.73
N TYR A 233 -10.62 -8.24 12.52
CA TYR A 233 -9.22 -8.66 12.41
C TYR A 233 -9.07 -10.18 12.50
N GLN A 234 -9.68 -10.83 13.52
CA GLN A 234 -9.55 -12.28 13.71
C GLN A 234 -10.06 -13.06 12.50
N LYS A 235 -11.19 -12.65 11.92
CA LYS A 235 -11.71 -13.30 10.70
C LYS A 235 -10.71 -13.26 9.54
N THR A 236 -10.00 -12.14 9.38
CA THR A 236 -8.97 -12.00 8.34
C THR A 236 -7.78 -12.92 8.62
N VAL A 237 -7.33 -13.02 9.87
CA VAL A 237 -6.23 -13.91 10.26
C VAL A 237 -6.58 -15.38 10.01
N ASP A 238 -7.77 -15.82 10.44
CA ASP A 238 -8.23 -17.20 10.26
C ASP A 238 -8.29 -17.59 8.77
N GLU A 239 -8.65 -16.65 7.92
CA GLU A 239 -8.72 -16.86 6.48
C GLU A 239 -7.33 -16.96 5.86
N LEU A 240 -6.41 -16.08 6.22
CA LEU A 240 -5.01 -16.13 5.78
C LEU A 240 -4.32 -17.42 6.23
N GLN A 241 -4.57 -17.88 7.45
CA GLN A 241 -4.04 -19.15 7.98
C GLN A 241 -4.56 -20.34 7.17
N ARG A 242 -5.86 -20.39 6.88
CA ARG A 242 -6.48 -21.45 6.06
C ARG A 242 -5.86 -21.55 4.66
N HIS A 243 -5.43 -20.44 4.10
CA HIS A 243 -4.78 -20.40 2.78
C HIS A 243 -3.25 -20.53 2.83
N GLY A 244 -2.66 -20.78 4.00
CA GLY A 244 -1.20 -20.91 4.14
C GLY A 244 -0.43 -19.61 3.88
N LEU A 245 -1.12 -18.46 3.91
CA LEU A 245 -0.53 -17.14 3.66
C LEU A 245 -0.04 -16.43 4.94
N PHE A 246 -0.06 -17.13 6.06
CA PHE A 246 0.35 -16.61 7.35
C PHE A 246 1.53 -17.41 7.89
N GLY A 247 2.53 -16.74 8.44
CA GLY A 247 3.71 -17.37 9.00
C GLY A 247 4.17 -16.69 10.29
N LYS A 248 5.09 -17.35 10.98
CA LYS A 248 5.69 -16.85 12.22
C LYS A 248 7.19 -17.11 12.22
N VAL A 249 7.95 -16.14 12.75
CA VAL A 249 9.41 -16.27 12.94
C VAL A 249 9.70 -17.43 13.89
N GLY A 250 10.66 -18.28 13.52
CA GLY A 250 11.06 -19.44 14.31
C GLY A 250 10.07 -20.62 14.27
N ALA A 251 9.05 -20.57 13.41
CA ALA A 251 8.21 -21.74 13.17
C ALA A 251 9.04 -22.80 12.41
N THR A 252 9.21 -23.96 13.01
CA THR A 252 9.78 -25.14 12.32
C THR A 252 8.75 -25.65 11.32
N PRO A 253 9.15 -26.01 10.09
CA PRO A 253 8.24 -26.51 9.06
C PRO A 253 7.49 -27.77 9.46
#